data_be5e93df5b8f7e88f6056a5f2fa9e55c
#
_entry.id   be5e93df5b8f7e88f6056a5f2fa9e55c
#
_cell.length_a   1.000
_cell.length_b   1.000
_cell.length_c   1.000
_cell.angle_alpha   90.00
_cell.angle_beta   90.00
_cell.angle_gamma   90.00
#
_symmetry.space_group_name_H-M   'P 1'
#
loop_
_entity.id
_entity.type
_entity.pdbx_description
1 polymer ?
#
loop_
_entity_poly.entity_id
_entity_poly.type
_entity_poly.pdbx_seq_one_letter_code
_entity_poly.pdbx_strand_id
1 'polypeptide(L)'
;ATLLFKSMRNLIYIITKLFFFVNGELENSTSPGILWTPSQEEGGSGDNQNHISRTWIKDLKTISDFVKDKYGYDPGSYDKFDDFESKNWKLMARLDWNINKSHKLSLRFNTVKSENDASISSTSSVITKANSNRYGVDAFAFGNSNYGFRNIVTSLSGELNSNFSSSVQNKLLVTYTHIRDSRTTKGDAFPMVDIYKDGKQYMTLGTELFTPFNDVENNVFSVTDNVTINKGNHLITAGATFERQYFMNSYLRAPYGYYRYASMDDFMTGEKTMLYGII
;
A
#
# COMPACT_ATOMS: atom_id res chain seq x y z
N ALA A 1 -16.51 -11.98 -1.48
CA ALA A 1 -17.49 -12.41 -0.46
C ALA A 1 -17.09 -11.80 0.88
N THR A 2 -17.89 -10.85 1.36
CA THR A 2 -17.66 -10.19 2.66
C THR A 2 -18.07 -11.16 3.76
N LEU A 3 -17.11 -11.80 4.42
CA LEU A 3 -17.35 -12.59 5.61
C LEU A 3 -17.41 -11.63 6.82
N LEU A 4 -18.62 -11.14 7.08
CA LEU A 4 -18.94 -10.44 8.34
C LEU A 4 -19.00 -11.49 9.47
N PHE A 5 -17.94 -11.57 10.26
CA PHE A 5 -18.05 -12.23 11.56
C PHE A 5 -18.97 -11.40 12.44
N LYS A 6 -20.20 -11.86 12.59
CA LYS A 6 -21.14 -11.24 13.52
C LYS A 6 -20.51 -11.14 14.90
N SER A 7 -20.55 -9.93 15.44
CA SER A 7 -20.23 -9.57 16.81
C SER A 7 -20.61 -10.71 17.78
N MET A 8 -19.61 -11.28 18.44
CA MET A 8 -19.89 -12.09 19.63
C MET A 8 -20.38 -11.14 20.73
N ARG A 9 -21.66 -10.86 20.69
CA ARG A 9 -22.34 -10.22 21.81
C ARG A 9 -22.44 -11.22 22.95
N ASN A 10 -21.89 -10.85 24.07
CA ASN A 10 -22.14 -11.44 25.42
C ASN A 10 -21.35 -12.71 25.75
N LEU A 11 -20.03 -12.56 26.00
CA LEU A 11 -19.48 -13.34 27.12
C LEU A 11 -19.48 -12.41 28.35
N ILE A 12 -20.64 -12.35 29.03
CA ILE A 12 -20.77 -11.67 30.32
C ILE A 12 -20.09 -12.57 31.35
N TYR A 13 -18.79 -12.43 31.53
CA TYR A 13 -18.20 -12.80 32.80
C TYR A 13 -18.67 -11.76 33.82
N ILE A 14 -19.49 -12.20 34.77
CA ILE A 14 -20.04 -11.40 35.88
C ILE A 14 -18.92 -11.08 36.88
N ILE A 15 -17.97 -10.27 36.44
CA ILE A 15 -17.20 -9.40 37.32
C ILE A 15 -17.84 -8.05 37.12
N THR A 16 -18.56 -7.56 38.11
CA THR A 16 -19.31 -6.27 38.10
C THR A 16 -18.41 -5.05 37.83
N LYS A 17 -17.14 -5.26 37.51
CA LYS A 17 -16.09 -4.24 37.37
C LYS A 17 -15.31 -4.26 36.07
N LEU A 18 -15.30 -5.40 35.35
CA LEU A 18 -14.50 -5.57 34.17
C LEU A 18 -15.35 -5.97 32.97
N PHE A 19 -15.24 -5.19 31.89
CA PHE A 19 -15.97 -5.43 30.64
C PHE A 19 -14.96 -5.48 29.49
N PHE A 20 -15.21 -6.34 28.51
CA PHE A 20 -14.39 -6.38 27.32
C PHE A 20 -15.25 -6.43 26.05
N PHE A 21 -14.68 -5.92 24.98
CA PHE A 21 -15.24 -5.99 23.65
C PHE A 21 -14.14 -6.36 22.67
N VAL A 22 -14.40 -7.26 21.75
CA VAL A 22 -13.51 -7.62 20.63
C VAL A 22 -14.33 -7.67 19.36
N ASN A 23 -13.82 -7.06 18.31
CA ASN A 23 -14.39 -7.10 16.97
C ASN A 23 -13.29 -7.34 15.95
N GLY A 24 -13.56 -8.25 15.00
CA GLY A 24 -12.69 -8.52 13.85
C GLY A 24 -13.47 -8.41 12.55
N GLU A 25 -12.83 -7.88 11.52
CA GLU A 25 -13.37 -7.76 10.18
C GLU A 25 -12.33 -8.23 9.19
N LEU A 26 -12.75 -9.06 8.23
CA LEU A 26 -11.96 -9.51 7.10
C LEU A 26 -12.74 -9.16 5.83
N GLU A 27 -12.08 -8.49 4.91
CA GLU A 27 -12.62 -8.15 3.61
C GLU A 27 -11.61 -8.55 2.54
N ASN A 28 -12.06 -9.39 1.61
CA ASN A 28 -11.31 -9.73 0.41
C ASN A 28 -12.20 -9.40 -0.78
N SER A 29 -11.68 -8.61 -1.69
CA SER A 29 -12.34 -8.31 -2.96
C SER A 29 -11.37 -8.46 -4.10
N THR A 30 -11.91 -8.77 -5.28
CA THR A 30 -11.18 -8.79 -6.54
C THR A 30 -11.84 -7.84 -7.51
N SER A 31 -11.04 -7.24 -8.36
CA SER A 31 -11.49 -6.41 -9.46
C SER A 31 -10.73 -6.80 -10.73
N PRO A 32 -11.30 -6.58 -11.92
CA PRO A 32 -10.55 -6.85 -13.14
C PRO A 32 -9.19 -6.18 -13.10
N GLY A 33 -8.14 -6.95 -13.37
CA GLY A 33 -6.77 -6.49 -13.44
C GLY A 33 -6.48 -5.78 -14.77
N ILE A 34 -5.48 -6.27 -15.50
CA ILE A 34 -5.12 -5.72 -16.80
C ILE A 34 -6.04 -6.35 -17.87
N LEU A 35 -6.88 -5.51 -18.49
CA LEU A 35 -7.80 -5.94 -19.54
C LEU A 35 -7.15 -6.05 -20.93
N TRP A 36 -5.98 -5.43 -21.09
CA TRP A 36 -5.24 -5.46 -22.36
C TRP A 36 -4.64 -6.84 -22.60
N THR A 37 -4.69 -7.28 -23.86
CA THR A 37 -4.07 -8.51 -24.35
C THR A 37 -3.08 -8.19 -25.48
N PRO A 38 -2.02 -8.99 -25.66
CA PRO A 38 -1.09 -8.79 -26.77
C PRO A 38 -1.71 -9.25 -28.10
N SER A 39 -1.21 -8.68 -29.22
CA SER A 39 -1.58 -9.15 -30.54
C SER A 39 -1.15 -10.61 -30.76
N GLN A 40 -2.03 -11.38 -31.39
CA GLN A 40 -1.69 -12.73 -31.85
C GLN A 40 -1.02 -12.72 -33.23
N GLU A 41 -1.03 -11.57 -33.93
CA GLU A 41 -0.50 -11.40 -35.28
C GLU A 41 0.74 -10.53 -35.31
N GLU A 42 1.73 -10.89 -36.12
CA GLU A 42 2.90 -10.06 -36.37
C GLU A 42 2.50 -8.77 -37.08
N GLY A 43 3.01 -7.64 -36.60
CA GLY A 43 2.72 -6.32 -37.19
C GLY A 43 1.29 -5.84 -36.99
N GLY A 44 0.55 -6.43 -36.06
CA GLY A 44 -0.79 -5.96 -35.70
C GLY A 44 -0.79 -4.49 -35.29
N SER A 45 -1.83 -3.75 -35.68
CA SER A 45 -1.99 -2.31 -35.36
C SER A 45 -2.48 -2.05 -33.95
N GLY A 46 -2.95 -3.11 -33.27
CA GLY A 46 -3.70 -3.03 -32.02
C GLY A 46 -5.15 -2.61 -32.22
N ASP A 47 -5.96 -2.80 -31.18
CA ASP A 47 -7.40 -2.47 -31.19
C ASP A 47 -7.79 -1.91 -29.81
N ASN A 48 -8.10 -0.63 -29.79
CA ASN A 48 -8.47 0.06 -28.54
C ASN A 48 -9.86 -0.37 -28.04
N GLN A 49 -10.77 -0.77 -28.92
CA GLN A 49 -12.13 -1.18 -28.52
C GLN A 49 -12.13 -2.56 -27.86
N ASN A 50 -11.30 -3.47 -28.36
CA ASN A 50 -11.17 -4.83 -27.84
C ASN A 50 -9.96 -4.97 -26.87
N HIS A 51 -9.31 -3.89 -26.47
CA HIS A 51 -8.14 -3.88 -25.58
C HIS A 51 -6.99 -4.78 -26.09
N ILE A 52 -6.72 -4.75 -27.39
CA ILE A 52 -5.63 -5.48 -28.00
C ILE A 52 -4.45 -4.52 -28.25
N SER A 53 -3.29 -4.83 -27.67
CA SER A 53 -2.06 -4.11 -27.93
C SER A 53 -1.47 -4.52 -29.28
N ARG A 54 -0.76 -3.60 -29.97
CA ARG A 54 0.06 -3.97 -31.14
C ARG A 54 1.26 -4.86 -30.81
N THR A 55 1.59 -5.00 -29.52
CA THR A 55 2.72 -5.82 -29.08
C THR A 55 2.44 -7.30 -29.36
N TRP A 56 3.30 -7.90 -30.19
CA TRP A 56 3.12 -9.29 -30.59
C TRP A 56 3.49 -10.25 -29.46
N ILE A 57 2.64 -11.26 -29.24
CA ILE A 57 2.85 -12.23 -28.16
C ILE A 57 4.16 -13.02 -28.30
N LYS A 58 4.63 -13.28 -29.52
CA LYS A 58 5.90 -13.97 -29.73
C LYS A 58 7.11 -13.07 -29.40
N ASP A 59 7.02 -11.76 -29.63
CA ASP A 59 8.03 -10.81 -29.23
C ASP A 59 8.15 -10.77 -27.70
N LEU A 60 7.00 -10.75 -26.97
CA LEU A 60 6.97 -10.84 -25.51
C LEU A 60 7.59 -12.15 -25.01
N LYS A 61 7.24 -13.28 -25.65
CA LYS A 61 7.85 -14.56 -25.32
C LYS A 61 9.37 -14.55 -25.52
N THR A 62 9.84 -14.03 -26.63
CA THR A 62 11.27 -13.94 -26.95
C THR A 62 12.03 -13.15 -25.88
N ILE A 63 11.50 -12.00 -25.47
CA ILE A 63 12.12 -11.19 -24.42
C ILE A 63 12.03 -11.89 -23.06
N SER A 64 10.91 -12.53 -22.73
CA SER A 64 10.76 -13.30 -21.49
C SER A 64 11.82 -14.41 -21.38
N ASP A 65 11.96 -15.21 -22.45
CA ASP A 65 12.94 -16.29 -22.49
C ASP A 65 14.38 -15.74 -22.39
N PHE A 66 14.68 -14.69 -23.13
CA PHE A 66 16.00 -14.04 -23.11
C PHE A 66 16.41 -13.55 -21.72
N VAL A 67 15.50 -12.84 -21.00
CA VAL A 67 15.87 -12.32 -19.68
C VAL A 67 15.95 -13.42 -18.63
N LYS A 68 15.17 -14.50 -18.76
CA LYS A 68 15.28 -15.69 -17.93
C LYS A 68 16.62 -16.40 -18.12
N ASP A 69 17.00 -16.62 -19.36
CA ASP A 69 18.23 -17.35 -19.71
C ASP A 69 19.50 -16.54 -19.37
N LYS A 70 19.49 -15.26 -19.72
CA LYS A 70 20.69 -14.40 -19.58
C LYS A 70 20.87 -13.82 -18.18
N TYR A 71 19.78 -13.46 -17.50
CA TYR A 71 19.83 -12.73 -16.24
C TYR A 71 19.20 -13.49 -15.06
N GLY A 72 18.56 -14.64 -15.30
CA GLY A 72 17.81 -15.38 -14.28
C GLY A 72 16.56 -14.62 -13.79
N TYR A 73 16.10 -13.61 -14.53
CA TYR A 73 14.96 -12.78 -14.14
C TYR A 73 13.67 -13.25 -14.79
N ASP A 74 12.63 -13.52 -13.99
CA ASP A 74 11.28 -13.77 -14.48
C ASP A 74 10.49 -12.46 -14.57
N PRO A 75 10.12 -11.97 -15.77
CA PRO A 75 9.35 -10.74 -15.91
C PRO A 75 7.86 -10.92 -15.57
N GLY A 76 7.40 -12.14 -15.30
CA GLY A 76 6.01 -12.46 -14.99
C GLY A 76 5.14 -12.68 -16.23
N SER A 77 3.84 -12.70 -16.01
CA SER A 77 2.83 -12.94 -17.07
C SER A 77 2.87 -11.87 -18.16
N TYR A 78 2.57 -12.27 -19.40
CA TYR A 78 2.48 -11.38 -20.56
C TYR A 78 1.30 -11.71 -21.49
N ASP A 79 0.49 -12.70 -21.18
CA ASP A 79 -0.67 -13.11 -21.99
C ASP A 79 -1.98 -13.07 -21.20
N LYS A 80 -1.92 -13.41 -19.92
CA LYS A 80 -3.06 -13.39 -18.99
C LYS A 80 -2.59 -12.81 -17.66
N PHE A 81 -3.43 -11.97 -17.10
CA PHE A 81 -3.20 -11.37 -15.79
C PHE A 81 -4.28 -11.84 -14.83
N ASP A 82 -3.87 -12.04 -13.59
CA ASP A 82 -4.80 -12.26 -12.49
C ASP A 82 -5.58 -10.98 -12.21
N ASP A 83 -6.76 -11.14 -11.64
CA ASP A 83 -7.52 -10.03 -11.08
C ASP A 83 -6.71 -9.34 -9.99
N PHE A 84 -6.91 -8.05 -9.86
CA PHE A 84 -6.31 -7.29 -8.76
C PHE A 84 -7.03 -7.63 -7.46
N GLU A 85 -6.23 -7.94 -6.45
CA GLU A 85 -6.72 -8.27 -5.12
C GLU A 85 -6.67 -7.06 -4.19
N SER A 86 -7.71 -6.93 -3.36
CA SER A 86 -7.75 -6.04 -2.22
C SER A 86 -8.06 -6.86 -0.98
N LYS A 87 -7.14 -6.86 -0.01
CA LYS A 87 -7.25 -7.61 1.25
C LYS A 87 -7.17 -6.65 2.42
N ASN A 88 -8.22 -6.62 3.22
CA ASN A 88 -8.30 -5.79 4.41
C ASN A 88 -8.63 -6.64 5.63
N TRP A 89 -7.93 -6.45 6.71
CA TRP A 89 -8.32 -6.98 7.98
C TRP A 89 -8.23 -5.91 9.07
N LYS A 90 -9.17 -5.97 10.00
CA LYS A 90 -9.29 -5.03 11.10
C LYS A 90 -9.53 -5.81 12.38
N LEU A 91 -8.89 -5.38 13.45
CA LEU A 91 -9.11 -5.91 14.78
C LEU A 91 -9.25 -4.75 15.75
N MET A 92 -10.28 -4.79 16.57
CA MET A 92 -10.49 -3.87 17.68
C MET A 92 -10.69 -4.66 18.96
N ALA A 93 -9.99 -4.28 20.03
CA ALA A 93 -10.20 -4.78 21.37
C ALA A 93 -10.35 -3.62 22.34
N ARG A 94 -11.26 -3.76 23.28
CA ARG A 94 -11.49 -2.77 24.35
C ARG A 94 -11.67 -3.49 25.67
N LEU A 95 -11.06 -2.93 26.71
CA LEU A 95 -11.22 -3.33 28.10
C LEU A 95 -11.65 -2.12 28.92
N ASP A 96 -12.78 -2.21 29.61
CA ASP A 96 -13.26 -1.20 30.54
C ASP A 96 -13.22 -1.77 31.95
N TRP A 97 -12.47 -1.11 32.85
CA TRP A 97 -12.26 -1.54 34.20
C TRP A 97 -12.74 -0.46 35.18
N ASN A 98 -13.83 -0.74 35.94
CA ASN A 98 -14.26 0.04 37.06
C ASN A 98 -13.39 -0.32 38.29
N ILE A 99 -12.21 0.32 38.44
CA ILE A 99 -11.21 0.03 39.48
C ILE A 99 -11.89 0.18 40.84
N ASN A 100 -12.58 1.31 41.02
CA ASN A 100 -13.42 1.59 42.19
C ASN A 100 -14.53 2.61 41.82
N LYS A 101 -15.24 3.18 42.82
CA LYS A 101 -16.30 4.15 42.56
C LYS A 101 -15.81 5.46 41.95
N SER A 102 -14.54 5.79 42.17
CA SER A 102 -13.92 7.06 41.70
C SER A 102 -13.06 6.92 40.46
N HIS A 103 -12.58 5.72 40.12
CA HIS A 103 -11.63 5.52 39.03
C HIS A 103 -12.14 4.47 38.04
N LYS A 104 -12.13 4.86 36.75
CA LYS A 104 -12.46 3.99 35.62
C LYS A 104 -11.33 4.05 34.61
N LEU A 105 -10.80 2.90 34.19
CA LEU A 105 -9.80 2.72 33.17
C LEU A 105 -10.42 2.11 31.92
N SER A 106 -10.18 2.71 30.76
CA SER A 106 -10.50 2.12 29.45
C SER A 106 -9.21 1.92 28.66
N LEU A 107 -8.96 0.70 28.22
CA LEU A 107 -7.87 0.38 27.30
C LEU A 107 -8.48 0.02 25.94
N ARG A 108 -7.87 0.54 24.86
CA ARG A 108 -8.31 0.25 23.49
C ARG A 108 -7.11 -0.09 22.63
N PHE A 109 -7.28 -1.13 21.84
CA PHE A 109 -6.36 -1.54 20.80
C PHE A 109 -7.11 -1.58 19.47
N ASN A 110 -6.54 -0.96 18.43
CA ASN A 110 -7.07 -1.04 17.07
C ASN A 110 -5.92 -1.33 16.13
N THR A 111 -6.15 -2.21 15.16
CA THR A 111 -5.21 -2.39 14.05
C THR A 111 -5.97 -2.64 12.75
N VAL A 112 -5.48 -2.02 11.69
CA VAL A 112 -5.97 -2.17 10.33
C VAL A 112 -4.77 -2.47 9.44
N LYS A 113 -4.88 -3.50 8.61
CA LYS A 113 -3.93 -3.78 7.53
C LYS A 113 -4.69 -3.87 6.22
N SER A 114 -4.23 -3.13 5.23
CA SER A 114 -4.76 -3.13 3.87
C SER A 114 -3.66 -3.45 2.88
N GLU A 115 -3.94 -4.33 1.92
CA GLU A 115 -3.05 -4.66 0.82
C GLU A 115 -3.87 -4.59 -0.49
N ASN A 116 -3.37 -3.85 -1.48
CA ASN A 116 -4.05 -3.65 -2.74
C ASN A 116 -3.07 -3.75 -3.90
N ASP A 117 -3.47 -4.47 -4.94
CA ASP A 117 -2.73 -4.50 -6.20
C ASP A 117 -2.93 -3.23 -7.01
N ALA A 118 -1.93 -2.85 -7.78
CA ALA A 118 -1.95 -1.70 -8.68
C ALA A 118 -1.18 -1.98 -9.97
N SER A 119 -1.64 -1.40 -11.06
CA SER A 119 -0.93 -1.48 -12.34
C SER A 119 0.28 -0.55 -12.35
N ILE A 120 1.26 -0.93 -13.16
CA ILE A 120 2.45 -0.12 -13.41
C ILE A 120 2.09 1.34 -13.76
N SER A 121 2.89 2.28 -13.23
CA SER A 121 2.73 3.70 -13.54
C SER A 121 2.86 3.99 -15.03
N SER A 122 1.98 4.84 -15.55
CA SER A 122 2.07 5.38 -16.90
C SER A 122 3.11 6.51 -17.02
N THR A 123 3.49 7.14 -15.90
CA THR A 123 4.47 8.22 -15.84
C THR A 123 5.81 7.68 -15.40
N SER A 124 6.81 7.69 -16.25
CA SER A 124 8.09 7.08 -15.91
C SER A 124 9.26 7.73 -16.56
N SER A 125 9.07 8.84 -17.20
CA SER A 125 10.21 9.51 -17.79
C SER A 125 11.07 10.16 -16.72
N VAL A 126 12.26 9.67 -16.55
CA VAL A 126 13.30 10.28 -15.72
C VAL A 126 13.75 11.62 -16.33
N ILE A 127 13.63 11.78 -17.64
CA ILE A 127 14.20 12.90 -18.40
C ILE A 127 13.16 13.66 -19.22
N THR A 128 12.07 13.05 -19.66
CA THR A 128 11.05 13.71 -20.48
C THR A 128 9.65 13.44 -19.92
N LYS A 129 8.74 14.40 -20.07
CA LYS A 129 7.31 14.27 -19.73
C LYS A 129 6.56 13.31 -20.69
N ALA A 130 7.23 12.33 -21.30
CA ALA A 130 6.57 11.38 -22.16
C ALA A 130 5.63 10.50 -21.32
N ASN A 131 4.35 10.66 -21.49
CA ASN A 131 3.34 9.75 -20.99
C ASN A 131 3.52 8.42 -21.72
N SER A 132 4.09 7.46 -21.05
CA SER A 132 4.23 6.11 -21.57
C SER A 132 3.08 5.29 -21.04
N ASN A 133 2.02 5.15 -21.82
CA ASN A 133 0.98 4.19 -21.48
C ASN A 133 1.56 2.79 -21.68
N ARG A 134 1.84 2.07 -20.60
CA ARG A 134 2.47 0.75 -20.61
C ARG A 134 1.51 -0.39 -20.85
N TYR A 135 0.22 -0.14 -20.68
CA TYR A 135 -0.85 -1.02 -21.11
C TYR A 135 -1.77 -0.22 -22.01
N GLY A 136 -1.75 -0.50 -23.29
CA GLY A 136 -2.53 0.23 -24.28
C GLY A 136 -2.34 -0.32 -25.69
N VAL A 137 -2.92 0.37 -26.64
CA VAL A 137 -2.85 -0.01 -28.06
C VAL A 137 -1.41 -0.08 -28.58
N ASP A 138 -0.54 0.81 -28.10
CA ASP A 138 0.85 0.89 -28.59
C ASP A 138 1.84 0.02 -27.80
N ALA A 139 1.56 -0.31 -26.52
CA ALA A 139 2.54 -0.96 -25.65
C ALA A 139 1.91 -1.97 -24.70
N PHE A 140 2.74 -2.90 -24.21
CA PHE A 140 2.38 -3.93 -23.27
C PHE A 140 3.47 -4.12 -22.21
N ALA A 141 3.08 -4.25 -20.94
CA ALA A 141 4.02 -4.50 -19.86
C ALA A 141 3.89 -5.94 -19.33
N PHE A 142 5.00 -6.46 -18.80
CA PHE A 142 5.01 -7.74 -18.10
C PHE A 142 4.41 -7.62 -16.70
N GLY A 143 3.87 -8.72 -16.20
CA GLY A 143 3.13 -8.76 -14.93
C GLY A 143 3.92 -8.31 -13.71
N ASN A 144 5.22 -8.65 -13.66
CA ASN A 144 6.09 -8.27 -12.53
C ASN A 144 6.49 -6.78 -12.53
N SER A 145 6.10 -6.04 -13.57
CA SER A 145 6.18 -4.58 -13.56
C SER A 145 5.02 -3.90 -12.80
N ASN A 146 3.99 -4.63 -12.46
CA ASN A 146 2.92 -4.15 -11.57
C ASN A 146 3.41 -4.11 -10.12
N TYR A 147 2.67 -3.44 -9.25
CA TYR A 147 3.04 -3.24 -7.86
C TYR A 147 1.84 -3.33 -6.92
N GLY A 148 2.01 -3.03 -5.67
CA GLY A 148 0.92 -2.97 -4.71
C GLY A 148 1.17 -1.92 -3.63
N PHE A 149 0.13 -1.66 -2.86
CA PHE A 149 0.18 -0.84 -1.65
C PHE A 149 -0.03 -1.70 -0.43
N ARG A 150 0.67 -1.38 0.64
CA ARG A 150 0.45 -1.94 1.98
C ARG A 150 0.36 -0.81 2.98
N ASN A 151 -0.78 -0.72 3.66
CA ASN A 151 -1.05 0.27 4.68
C ASN A 151 -1.31 -0.44 6.01
N ILE A 152 -0.65 -0.01 7.07
CA ILE A 152 -0.80 -0.54 8.42
C ILE A 152 -1.05 0.63 9.36
N VAL A 153 -2.13 0.54 10.15
CA VAL A 153 -2.37 1.47 11.25
C VAL A 153 -2.60 0.63 12.50
N THR A 154 -1.80 0.88 13.53
CA THR A 154 -1.98 0.24 14.83
C THR A 154 -2.02 1.32 15.90
N SER A 155 -3.04 1.30 16.75
CA SER A 155 -3.14 2.23 17.86
C SER A 155 -3.48 1.55 19.17
N LEU A 156 -2.86 2.05 20.24
CA LEU A 156 -3.14 1.68 21.62
C LEU A 156 -3.49 2.95 22.40
N SER A 157 -4.57 2.93 23.17
CA SER A 157 -4.91 4.04 24.03
C SER A 157 -5.36 3.56 25.41
N GLY A 158 -4.96 4.31 26.43
CA GLY A 158 -5.40 4.15 27.81
C GLY A 158 -6.01 5.45 28.32
N GLU A 159 -7.25 5.39 28.79
CA GLU A 159 -7.97 6.52 29.36
C GLU A 159 -8.34 6.23 30.80
N LEU A 160 -7.84 7.05 31.73
CA LEU A 160 -8.19 6.98 33.14
C LEU A 160 -9.06 8.18 33.49
N ASN A 161 -10.31 7.90 33.86
CA ASN A 161 -11.26 8.88 34.39
C ASN A 161 -11.31 8.77 35.92
N SER A 162 -11.00 9.87 36.60
CA SER A 162 -10.91 9.92 38.07
C SER A 162 -11.80 11.02 38.62
N ASN A 163 -12.70 10.67 39.53
CA ASN A 163 -13.53 11.58 40.33
C ASN A 163 -12.88 11.72 41.71
N PHE A 164 -12.03 12.73 41.94
CA PHE A 164 -11.36 12.93 43.22
C PHE A 164 -12.33 13.45 44.30
N SER A 165 -13.35 14.20 43.89
CA SER A 165 -14.43 14.67 44.74
C SER A 165 -15.69 14.92 43.90
N SER A 166 -16.79 15.36 44.55
CA SER A 166 -18.00 15.80 43.83
C SER A 166 -17.74 17.01 42.93
N SER A 167 -16.67 17.75 43.17
CA SER A 167 -16.31 18.99 42.44
C SER A 167 -15.06 18.89 41.57
N VAL A 168 -14.25 17.83 41.69
CA VAL A 168 -12.99 17.71 40.96
C VAL A 168 -12.92 16.38 40.20
N GLN A 169 -12.75 16.50 38.91
CA GLN A 169 -12.62 15.37 38.00
C GLN A 169 -11.30 15.50 37.20
N ASN A 170 -10.69 14.38 36.86
CA ASN A 170 -9.53 14.31 36.02
C ASN A 170 -9.72 13.26 34.94
N LYS A 171 -9.20 13.57 33.75
CA LYS A 171 -9.17 12.67 32.60
C LYS A 171 -7.74 12.64 32.05
N LEU A 172 -7.05 11.52 32.27
CA LEU A 172 -5.74 11.22 31.69
C LEU A 172 -5.94 10.31 30.48
N LEU A 173 -5.40 10.71 29.33
CA LEU A 173 -5.37 9.92 28.11
C LEU A 173 -3.93 9.73 27.64
N VAL A 174 -3.53 8.49 27.44
CA VAL A 174 -2.25 8.11 26.84
C VAL A 174 -2.54 7.36 25.54
N THR A 175 -1.90 7.79 24.46
CA THR A 175 -2.05 7.13 23.15
C THR A 175 -0.70 6.82 22.51
N TYR A 176 -0.65 5.71 21.79
CA TYR A 176 0.43 5.39 20.86
C TYR A 176 -0.17 4.95 19.54
N THR A 177 0.27 5.56 18.44
CA THR A 177 -0.17 5.20 17.09
C THR A 177 1.04 4.96 16.21
N HIS A 178 1.05 3.82 15.56
CA HIS A 178 1.99 3.45 14.51
C HIS A 178 1.27 3.40 13.17
N ILE A 179 1.76 4.15 12.19
CA ILE A 179 1.27 4.18 10.81
C ILE A 179 2.43 3.83 9.89
N ARG A 180 2.22 2.90 8.99
CA ARG A 180 3.17 2.59 7.93
C ARG A 180 2.46 2.43 6.60
N ASP A 181 2.89 3.24 5.62
CA ASP A 181 2.45 3.19 4.24
C ASP A 181 3.64 2.80 3.38
N SER A 182 3.56 1.66 2.73
CA SER A 182 4.62 1.12 1.89
C SER A 182 4.09 0.61 0.57
N ARG A 183 4.97 0.44 -0.39
CA ARG A 183 4.68 -0.23 -1.65
C ARG A 183 5.34 -1.59 -1.70
N THR A 184 4.74 -2.50 -2.47
CA THR A 184 5.24 -3.86 -2.69
C THR A 184 5.52 -4.07 -4.17
N THR A 185 6.67 -4.65 -4.47
CA THR A 185 7.04 -5.07 -5.83
C THR A 185 6.49 -6.47 -6.13
N LYS A 186 6.24 -6.75 -7.39
CA LYS A 186 5.99 -8.10 -7.89
C LYS A 186 7.32 -8.67 -8.42
N GLY A 187 7.62 -9.91 -8.11
CA GLY A 187 8.86 -10.55 -8.55
C GLY A 187 10.16 -9.96 -7.96
N ASP A 188 11.27 -10.40 -8.50
CA ASP A 188 12.61 -9.99 -8.08
C ASP A 188 12.99 -8.60 -8.57
N ALA A 189 14.01 -8.00 -7.94
CA ALA A 189 14.54 -6.71 -8.32
C ALA A 189 15.24 -6.79 -9.69
N PHE A 190 14.80 -5.95 -10.62
CA PHE A 190 15.39 -5.82 -11.94
C PHE A 190 15.27 -4.38 -12.45
N PRO A 191 16.23 -3.86 -13.19
CA PRO A 191 16.10 -2.54 -13.81
C PRO A 191 14.82 -2.44 -14.65
N MET A 192 14.15 -1.28 -14.61
CA MET A 192 13.05 -1.07 -15.51
C MET A 192 13.56 -0.82 -16.93
N VAL A 193 13.01 -1.55 -17.88
CA VAL A 193 13.40 -1.47 -19.30
C VAL A 193 12.16 -1.19 -20.14
N ASP A 194 12.20 -0.10 -20.89
CA ASP A 194 11.26 0.20 -21.97
C ASP A 194 11.91 -0.12 -23.31
N ILE A 195 11.31 -0.98 -24.12
CA ILE A 195 11.74 -1.32 -25.46
C ILE A 195 10.79 -0.67 -26.44
N TYR A 196 11.35 0.02 -27.42
CA TYR A 196 10.63 0.72 -28.47
C TYR A 196 10.59 -0.12 -29.76
N LYS A 197 9.64 0.19 -30.61
CA LYS A 197 9.53 -0.29 -32.00
C LYS A 197 8.89 0.81 -32.84
N ASP A 198 9.50 1.15 -33.95
CA ASP A 198 9.04 2.24 -34.83
C ASP A 198 8.91 3.59 -34.14
N GLY A 199 9.85 3.91 -33.24
CA GLY A 199 9.88 5.17 -32.49
C GLY A 199 8.83 5.31 -31.38
N LYS A 200 8.00 4.29 -31.16
CA LYS A 200 6.98 4.25 -30.11
C LYS A 200 7.32 3.18 -29.07
N GLN A 201 6.85 3.38 -27.85
CA GLN A 201 6.94 2.36 -26.83
C GLN A 201 6.23 1.09 -27.31
N TYR A 202 6.83 -0.06 -27.00
CA TYR A 202 6.36 -1.35 -27.48
C TYR A 202 6.17 -2.33 -26.34
N MET A 203 7.17 -2.49 -25.45
CA MET A 203 7.04 -3.31 -24.27
C MET A 203 7.82 -2.75 -23.08
N THR A 204 7.42 -3.17 -21.88
CA THR A 204 8.06 -2.79 -20.62
C THR A 204 8.24 -4.01 -19.74
N LEU A 205 9.42 -4.16 -19.13
CA LEU A 205 9.71 -5.16 -18.09
C LEU A 205 10.53 -4.53 -16.95
N GLY A 206 10.65 -5.28 -15.86
CA GLY A 206 11.42 -4.84 -14.69
C GLY A 206 10.57 -4.21 -13.59
N THR A 207 11.21 -3.85 -12.51
CA THR A 207 10.58 -3.30 -11.31
C THR A 207 10.09 -1.87 -11.55
N GLU A 208 8.87 -1.57 -11.14
CA GLU A 208 8.28 -0.24 -11.24
C GLU A 208 9.16 0.82 -10.56
N LEU A 209 9.32 1.99 -11.21
CA LEU A 209 10.34 3.00 -10.88
C LEU A 209 10.18 3.68 -9.53
N PHE A 210 8.96 3.76 -9.01
CA PHE A 210 8.63 4.56 -7.82
C PHE A 210 8.31 3.70 -6.61
N THR A 211 8.31 2.39 -6.78
CA THR A 211 7.85 1.43 -5.77
C THR A 211 8.93 1.01 -4.78
N PRO A 212 10.15 0.61 -5.21
CA PRO A 212 11.16 0.19 -4.27
C PRO A 212 11.56 1.32 -3.33
N PHE A 213 11.76 1.00 -2.04
CA PHE A 213 12.13 1.97 -1.00
C PHE A 213 11.15 3.13 -0.80
N ASN A 214 9.92 3.03 -1.30
CA ASN A 214 8.87 4.01 -1.04
C ASN A 214 8.09 3.57 0.20
N ASP A 215 8.49 4.12 1.33
CA ASP A 215 8.03 3.72 2.66
C ASP A 215 7.91 4.96 3.56
N VAL A 216 6.75 5.11 4.18
CA VAL A 216 6.49 6.16 5.16
C VAL A 216 6.12 5.51 6.48
N GLU A 217 6.81 5.88 7.54
CA GLU A 217 6.50 5.44 8.90
C GLU A 217 6.30 6.63 9.81
N ASN A 218 5.24 6.59 10.60
CA ASN A 218 4.97 7.59 11.61
C ASN A 218 4.58 6.92 12.92
N ASN A 219 5.31 7.26 14.00
CA ASN A 219 5.05 6.81 15.35
C ASN A 219 4.72 8.02 16.21
N VAL A 220 3.49 8.05 16.75
CA VAL A 220 3.01 9.16 17.58
C VAL A 220 2.70 8.65 18.97
N PHE A 221 3.40 9.20 19.96
CA PHE A 221 3.08 9.01 21.37
C PHE A 221 2.52 10.30 21.94
N SER A 222 1.37 10.25 22.61
CA SER A 222 0.72 11.42 23.19
C SER A 222 0.22 11.13 24.60
N VAL A 223 0.36 12.11 25.47
CA VAL A 223 -0.21 12.15 26.81
C VAL A 223 -0.99 13.45 26.97
N THR A 224 -2.28 13.32 27.27
CA THR A 224 -3.17 14.47 27.54
C THR A 224 -3.77 14.30 28.92
N ASP A 225 -3.65 15.32 29.75
CA ASP A 225 -4.25 15.38 31.08
C ASP A 225 -5.14 16.61 31.23
N ASN A 226 -6.38 16.40 31.67
CA ASN A 226 -7.37 17.45 31.87
C ASN A 226 -7.97 17.35 33.27
N VAL A 227 -7.95 18.45 33.99
CA VAL A 227 -8.64 18.60 35.28
C VAL A 227 -9.84 19.51 35.10
N THR A 228 -10.99 19.08 35.58
CA THR A 228 -12.23 19.87 35.57
C THR A 228 -12.70 20.11 37.02
N ILE A 229 -12.97 21.36 37.34
CA ILE A 229 -13.36 21.82 38.66
C ILE A 229 -14.74 22.51 38.58
N ASN A 230 -15.71 22.03 39.35
CA ASN A 230 -16.98 22.67 39.56
C ASN A 230 -16.92 23.55 40.84
N LYS A 231 -17.10 24.86 40.69
CA LYS A 231 -17.08 25.79 41.82
C LYS A 231 -18.25 26.79 41.72
N GLY A 232 -19.27 26.54 42.50
CA GLY A 232 -20.52 27.34 42.43
C GLY A 232 -21.17 27.21 41.04
N ASN A 233 -21.32 28.34 40.35
CA ASN A 233 -21.89 28.39 38.99
C ASN A 233 -20.82 28.26 37.88
N HIS A 234 -19.56 27.97 38.24
CA HIS A 234 -18.44 27.91 37.28
C HIS A 234 -17.99 26.48 37.09
N LEU A 235 -17.78 26.11 35.80
CA LEU A 235 -17.12 24.90 35.37
C LEU A 235 -15.79 25.33 34.74
N ILE A 236 -14.68 24.96 35.37
CA ILE A 236 -13.31 25.33 34.93
C ILE A 236 -12.61 24.06 34.51
N THR A 237 -12.11 24.03 33.28
CA THR A 237 -11.25 22.95 32.78
C THR A 237 -9.89 23.51 32.40
N ALA A 238 -8.82 22.88 32.91
CA ALA A 238 -7.45 23.16 32.53
C ALA A 238 -6.75 21.83 32.18
N GLY A 239 -5.85 21.86 31.23
CA GLY A 239 -5.13 20.66 30.82
C GLY A 239 -3.86 20.98 30.02
N ALA A 240 -3.10 19.93 29.79
CA ALA A 240 -1.90 19.95 28.99
C ALA A 240 -1.81 18.69 28.12
N THR A 241 -1.18 18.83 26.96
CA THR A 241 -0.83 17.73 26.07
C THR A 241 0.65 17.74 25.79
N PHE A 242 1.27 16.58 25.91
CA PHE A 242 2.61 16.30 25.42
C PHE A 242 2.51 15.32 24.26
N GLU A 243 3.18 15.61 23.14
CA GLU A 243 3.24 14.73 21.99
C GLU A 243 4.69 14.57 21.52
N ARG A 244 5.08 13.33 21.21
CA ARG A 244 6.33 12.99 20.57
C ARG A 244 6.04 12.25 19.28
N GLN A 245 6.51 12.78 18.17
CA GLN A 245 6.42 12.16 16.85
C GLN A 245 7.81 11.69 16.40
N TYR A 246 7.83 10.49 15.82
CA TYR A 246 8.93 9.98 15.01
C TYR A 246 8.41 9.78 13.61
N PHE A 247 9.04 10.39 12.65
CA PHE A 247 8.65 10.34 11.25
C PHE A 247 9.82 9.88 10.39
N MET A 248 9.60 8.86 9.56
CA MET A 248 10.53 8.40 8.54
C MET A 248 9.80 8.44 7.18
N ASN A 249 10.44 9.02 6.20
CA ASN A 249 10.00 9.00 4.81
C ASN A 249 11.18 8.57 3.95
N SER A 250 11.04 7.42 3.30
CA SER A 250 12.00 6.87 2.36
C SER A 250 11.41 6.92 0.97
N TYR A 251 12.15 7.50 0.04
CA TYR A 251 11.79 7.50 -1.37
C TYR A 251 13.05 7.54 -2.23
N LEU A 252 13.21 6.54 -3.07
CA LEU A 252 14.28 6.48 -4.04
C LEU A 252 13.71 6.15 -5.41
N ARG A 253 13.81 7.10 -6.32
CA ARG A 253 13.33 6.93 -7.68
C ARG A 253 14.29 6.08 -8.51
N ALA A 254 13.76 5.09 -9.23
CA ALA A 254 14.53 4.21 -10.11
C ALA A 254 15.77 3.57 -9.45
N PRO A 255 15.67 2.97 -8.24
CA PRO A 255 16.84 2.50 -7.50
C PRO A 255 17.61 1.38 -8.18
N TYR A 256 16.96 0.65 -9.08
CA TYR A 256 17.60 -0.42 -9.89
C TYR A 256 17.99 0.04 -11.29
N GLY A 257 17.80 1.31 -11.61
CA GLY A 257 18.08 1.89 -12.92
C GLY A 257 16.88 1.84 -13.86
N TYR A 258 16.96 2.69 -14.90
CA TYR A 258 15.99 2.77 -15.98
C TYR A 258 16.71 2.80 -17.33
N TYR A 259 16.30 1.91 -18.21
CA TYR A 259 16.87 1.79 -19.54
C TYR A 259 15.79 1.91 -20.61
N ARG A 260 16.16 2.51 -21.75
CA ARG A 260 15.32 2.58 -22.92
C ARG A 260 16.11 2.16 -24.14
N TYR A 261 15.57 1.23 -24.90
CA TYR A 261 16.16 0.70 -26.12
C TYR A 261 15.27 1.02 -27.32
N ALA A 262 15.87 1.30 -28.48
CA ALA A 262 15.16 1.64 -29.70
C ALA A 262 14.49 0.42 -30.35
N SER A 263 15.02 -0.77 -30.08
CA SER A 263 14.52 -2.04 -30.60
C SER A 263 14.77 -3.20 -29.62
N MET A 264 14.15 -4.34 -29.90
CA MET A 264 14.43 -5.60 -29.18
C MET A 264 15.87 -6.07 -29.42
N ASP A 265 16.38 -5.90 -30.66
CA ASP A 265 17.75 -6.29 -31.00
C ASP A 265 18.78 -5.48 -30.23
N ASP A 266 18.58 -4.15 -30.09
CA ASP A 266 19.47 -3.30 -29.28
C ASP A 266 19.45 -3.76 -27.80
N PHE A 267 18.29 -4.18 -27.28
CA PHE A 267 18.21 -4.71 -25.91
C PHE A 267 18.94 -6.05 -25.77
N MET A 268 18.72 -6.98 -26.68
CA MET A 268 19.30 -8.33 -26.59
C MET A 268 20.81 -8.32 -26.82
N THR A 269 21.33 -7.47 -27.72
CA THR A 269 22.77 -7.31 -27.95
C THR A 269 23.45 -6.44 -26.90
N GLY A 270 22.70 -5.50 -26.27
CA GLY A 270 23.23 -4.54 -25.32
C GLY A 270 24.06 -3.41 -25.95
N GLU A 271 24.01 -3.27 -27.27
CA GLU A 271 24.93 -2.38 -28.01
C GLU A 271 24.48 -0.91 -28.01
N LYS A 272 23.17 -0.64 -27.96
CA LYS A 272 22.65 0.74 -28.09
C LYS A 272 21.51 0.99 -27.10
N THR A 273 21.80 1.71 -26.03
CA THR A 273 20.80 2.25 -25.12
C THR A 273 20.42 3.67 -25.57
N MET A 274 19.14 3.93 -25.82
CA MET A 274 18.66 5.27 -26.13
C MET A 274 18.73 6.22 -24.94
N LEU A 275 18.47 5.69 -23.76
CA LEU A 275 18.41 6.43 -22.51
C LEU A 275 18.84 5.53 -21.36
N TYR A 276 19.75 6.03 -20.55
CA TYR A 276 20.13 5.46 -19.28
C TYR A 276 19.92 6.50 -18.19
N GLY A 277 19.17 6.16 -17.15
CA GLY A 277 18.94 7.02 -16.00
C GLY A 277 19.37 6.30 -14.72
N ILE A 278 20.38 6.85 -14.07
CA ILE A 278 20.65 6.64 -12.63
C ILE A 278 20.36 7.97 -11.95
N ILE A 279 19.71 7.91 -10.81
CA ILE A 279 19.46 9.07 -9.97
C ILE A 279 20.32 8.95 -8.73
#